data_14608dddd2689980bbb57a5b401559ba
#
_entry.id   14608dddd2689980bbb57a5b401559ba
#
_cell.length_a   1.000
_cell.length_b   1.000
_cell.length_c   1.000
_cell.angle_alpha   90.00
_cell.angle_beta   90.00
_cell.angle_gamma   90.00
#
_symmetry.space_group_name_H-M   'P 1'
#
loop_
_entity.id
_entity.type
_entity.pdbx_description
1 polymer ?
#
loop_
_entity_poly.entity_id
_entity_poly.type
_entity_poly.pdbx_seq_one_letter_code
_entity_poly.pdbx_strand_id
1 'polypeptide(L)'
;MPDTRSNSDQHLSVLIEVVRQMSETFELAPLLCTAERAALTVLQCDRATIFLYDRGTDELYSKVATGTDEIRFPAKLGIAGEVVRTRSVVIVQDAYQDPRFNPEIDRQTGYRTRNMLTLPLIVPDGEVIGALQLLNKLPGPFDDRDELLAGALGSLIGITIKRQILLDAAAEKERLEHDLNIARHIQTQMLPKAQPEVAGFDIAGWNQPADQTGGDCYSFLPLPGGQLGFLIADASGHGIGPALVVTQCRAMIRALAGHGVDMADIAGR
;
A
#
# COMPACT_ATOMS: atom_id res chain seq x y z
N MET A 1 30.46 35.95 -22.13
CA MET A 1 29.48 35.49 -21.16
C MET A 1 28.77 34.26 -21.75
N PRO A 2 28.90 33.07 -21.20
CA PRO A 2 28.22 31.92 -21.72
C PRO A 2 26.72 32.04 -21.44
N ASP A 3 25.94 31.61 -22.39
CA ASP A 3 24.53 31.81 -22.65
C ASP A 3 23.66 31.19 -21.53
N THR A 4 23.25 32.00 -20.56
CA THR A 4 22.36 31.60 -19.46
C THR A 4 20.96 31.16 -19.95
N ARG A 5 20.56 31.56 -21.16
CA ARG A 5 19.28 31.15 -21.77
C ARG A 5 19.31 29.70 -22.26
N SER A 6 20.43 29.25 -22.85
CA SER A 6 20.59 27.87 -23.34
C SER A 6 20.50 26.82 -22.21
N ASN A 7 21.02 27.13 -21.03
CA ASN A 7 21.01 26.19 -19.91
C ASN A 7 19.63 26.10 -19.23
N SER A 8 18.85 27.20 -19.20
CA SER A 8 17.48 27.21 -18.69
C SER A 8 16.52 26.44 -19.58
N ASP A 9 16.64 26.56 -20.90
CA ASP A 9 15.80 25.82 -21.85
C ASP A 9 16.10 24.33 -21.82
N GLN A 10 17.36 23.95 -21.57
CA GLN A 10 17.76 22.56 -21.43
C GLN A 10 17.20 21.92 -20.15
N HIS A 11 17.23 22.63 -19.02
CA HIS A 11 16.63 22.14 -17.76
C HIS A 11 15.11 22.00 -17.88
N LEU A 12 14.44 22.95 -18.54
CA LEU A 12 12.99 22.88 -18.78
C LEU A 12 12.63 21.67 -19.65
N SER A 13 13.37 21.42 -20.71
CA SER A 13 13.14 20.26 -21.59
C SER A 13 13.30 18.94 -20.85
N VAL A 14 14.31 18.83 -19.98
CA VAL A 14 14.54 17.63 -19.15
C VAL A 14 13.39 17.45 -18.14
N LEU A 15 12.93 18.53 -17.49
CA LEU A 15 11.81 18.48 -16.56
C LEU A 15 10.51 18.02 -17.25
N ILE A 16 10.21 18.54 -18.44
CA ILE A 16 9.03 18.12 -19.23
C ILE A 16 9.11 16.65 -19.58
N GLU A 17 10.26 16.16 -20.02
CA GLU A 17 10.45 14.75 -20.37
C GLU A 17 10.30 13.84 -19.13
N VAL A 18 10.84 14.28 -17.99
CA VAL A 18 10.68 13.58 -16.71
C VAL A 18 9.20 13.50 -16.29
N VAL A 19 8.46 14.62 -16.40
CA VAL A 19 7.01 14.63 -16.13
C VAL A 19 6.28 13.63 -17.00
N ARG A 20 6.61 13.59 -18.29
CA ARG A 20 6.00 12.65 -19.24
C ARG A 20 6.28 11.20 -18.85
N GLN A 21 7.55 10.85 -18.61
CA GLN A 21 7.96 9.49 -18.25
C GLN A 21 7.35 9.03 -16.90
N MET A 22 7.32 9.92 -15.91
CA MET A 22 6.69 9.62 -14.61
C MET A 22 5.18 9.46 -14.72
N SER A 23 4.53 10.13 -15.68
CA SER A 23 3.08 10.01 -15.91
C SER A 23 2.69 8.70 -16.60
N GLU A 24 3.59 8.11 -17.36
CA GLU A 24 3.40 6.84 -18.09
C GLU A 24 3.76 5.60 -17.25
N THR A 25 4.35 5.79 -16.06
CA THR A 25 4.83 4.71 -15.20
C THR A 25 3.77 4.37 -14.14
N PHE A 26 3.33 3.10 -14.11
CA PHE A 26 2.26 2.59 -13.26
C PHE A 26 2.75 1.71 -12.08
N GLU A 27 4.06 1.60 -11.90
CA GLU A 27 4.66 0.86 -10.79
C GLU A 27 5.59 1.75 -9.98
N LEU A 28 5.57 1.59 -8.65
CA LEU A 28 6.33 2.47 -7.75
C LEU A 28 7.85 2.36 -7.95
N ALA A 29 8.41 1.16 -8.13
CA ALA A 29 9.86 0.99 -8.25
C ALA A 29 10.43 1.59 -9.54
N PRO A 30 9.90 1.35 -10.76
CA PRO A 30 10.32 2.05 -11.98
C PRO A 30 10.15 3.57 -11.90
N LEU A 31 9.08 4.04 -11.24
CA LEU A 31 8.84 5.46 -10.99
C LEU A 31 9.98 6.09 -10.18
N LEU A 32 10.36 5.45 -9.07
CA LEU A 32 11.46 5.92 -8.21
C LEU A 32 12.80 5.95 -8.97
N CYS A 33 13.09 4.93 -9.79
CA CYS A 33 14.28 4.92 -10.66
C CYS A 33 14.29 6.08 -11.67
N THR A 34 13.13 6.40 -12.24
CA THR A 34 13.01 7.52 -13.19
C THR A 34 13.21 8.85 -12.47
N ALA A 35 12.61 9.02 -11.28
CA ALA A 35 12.77 10.21 -10.46
C ALA A 35 14.22 10.42 -9.99
N GLU A 36 14.90 9.35 -9.59
CA GLU A 36 16.32 9.38 -9.22
C GLU A 36 17.21 9.85 -10.39
N ARG A 37 17.05 9.23 -11.56
CA ARG A 37 17.81 9.64 -12.77
C ARG A 37 17.55 11.08 -13.15
N ALA A 38 16.31 11.53 -13.01
CA ALA A 38 15.95 12.92 -13.24
C ALA A 38 16.70 13.86 -12.28
N ALA A 39 16.70 13.52 -11.00
CA ALA A 39 17.39 14.31 -9.98
C ALA A 39 18.90 14.39 -10.26
N LEU A 40 19.54 13.28 -10.60
CA LEU A 40 20.96 13.23 -11.00
C LEU A 40 21.27 14.15 -12.19
N THR A 41 20.40 14.11 -13.21
CA THR A 41 20.61 14.86 -14.46
C THR A 41 20.40 16.36 -14.26
N VAL A 42 19.28 16.74 -13.58
CA VAL A 42 18.90 18.15 -13.39
C VAL A 42 19.86 18.87 -12.44
N LEU A 43 20.27 18.18 -11.37
CA LEU A 43 21.07 18.78 -10.29
C LEU A 43 22.56 18.45 -10.39
N GLN A 44 22.96 17.69 -11.40
CA GLN A 44 24.37 17.36 -11.69
C GLN A 44 25.10 16.85 -10.45
N CYS A 45 24.56 15.84 -9.78
CA CYS A 45 25.13 15.23 -8.58
C CYS A 45 25.46 13.76 -8.80
N ASP A 46 26.37 13.20 -7.98
CA ASP A 46 26.85 11.83 -8.09
C ASP A 46 25.80 10.79 -7.74
N ARG A 47 25.01 11.07 -6.67
CA ARG A 47 23.98 10.16 -6.15
C ARG A 47 22.73 10.92 -5.77
N ALA A 48 21.61 10.25 -5.99
CA ALA A 48 20.30 10.64 -5.47
C ALA A 48 19.68 9.44 -4.75
N THR A 49 18.95 9.71 -3.70
CA THR A 49 18.19 8.69 -2.97
C THR A 49 16.83 9.25 -2.61
N ILE A 50 15.79 8.48 -2.89
CA ILE A 50 14.43 8.81 -2.49
C ILE A 50 14.09 7.91 -1.31
N PHE A 51 13.91 8.51 -0.14
CA PHE A 51 13.41 7.84 1.05
C PHE A 51 11.90 8.02 1.15
N LEU A 52 11.18 6.93 1.33
CA LEU A 52 9.77 6.94 1.69
C LEU A 52 9.63 6.91 3.20
N TYR A 53 8.62 7.58 3.73
CA TYR A 53 8.35 7.63 5.16
C TYR A 53 7.21 6.69 5.53
N ASP A 54 7.54 5.65 6.29
CA ASP A 54 6.57 4.75 6.90
C ASP A 54 6.14 5.31 8.26
N ARG A 55 4.93 5.84 8.32
CA ARG A 55 4.37 6.41 9.56
C ARG A 55 4.01 5.34 10.59
N GLY A 56 3.72 4.11 10.16
CA GLY A 56 3.33 3.02 11.05
C GLY A 56 4.50 2.54 11.91
N THR A 57 5.70 2.51 11.32
CA THR A 57 6.95 2.09 11.98
C THR A 57 7.84 3.25 12.39
N ASP A 58 7.52 4.49 12.00
CA ASP A 58 8.35 5.69 12.15
C ASP A 58 9.75 5.52 11.54
N GLU A 59 9.80 4.99 10.31
CA GLU A 59 11.03 4.69 9.59
C GLU A 59 11.09 5.36 8.22
N LEU A 60 12.31 5.67 7.79
CA LEU A 60 12.64 6.02 6.41
C LEU A 60 13.24 4.80 5.72
N TYR A 61 12.78 4.52 4.50
CA TYR A 61 13.32 3.44 3.68
C TYR A 61 13.43 3.85 2.22
N SER A 62 14.44 3.32 1.52
CA SER A 62 14.61 3.49 0.09
C SER A 62 14.35 2.17 -0.61
N LYS A 63 13.50 2.16 -1.64
CA LYS A 63 13.37 1.01 -2.56
C LYS A 63 14.40 1.05 -3.67
N VAL A 64 14.96 2.23 -3.91
CA VAL A 64 15.97 2.49 -4.95
C VAL A 64 16.98 3.46 -4.38
N ALA A 65 18.24 3.07 -4.42
CA ALA A 65 19.37 3.93 -4.04
C ALA A 65 20.56 3.63 -4.94
N THR A 66 21.20 4.65 -5.47
CA THR A 66 22.35 4.47 -6.37
C THR A 66 23.49 3.71 -5.70
N GLY A 67 23.75 2.47 -6.15
CA GLY A 67 24.90 1.68 -5.74
C GLY A 67 24.82 1.01 -4.38
N THR A 68 23.62 0.80 -3.82
CA THR A 68 23.41 0.07 -2.56
C THR A 68 22.06 -0.64 -2.56
N ASP A 69 21.92 -1.62 -1.67
CA ASP A 69 20.66 -2.30 -1.38
C ASP A 69 19.67 -1.37 -0.65
N GLU A 70 18.46 -1.88 -0.36
CA GLU A 70 17.45 -1.14 0.39
C GLU A 70 18.01 -0.63 1.72
N ILE A 71 17.93 0.69 1.93
CA ILE A 71 18.34 1.35 3.17
C ILE A 71 17.07 1.57 3.99
N ARG A 72 17.08 1.14 5.26
CA ARG A 72 15.98 1.39 6.20
C ARG A 72 16.54 1.80 7.55
N PHE A 73 15.99 2.89 8.13
CA PHE A 73 16.42 3.41 9.44
C PHE A 73 15.32 4.23 10.11
N PRO A 74 15.37 4.40 11.45
CA PRO A 74 14.42 5.23 12.19
C PRO A 74 14.39 6.68 11.70
N ALA A 75 13.20 7.25 11.49
CA ALA A 75 13.01 8.61 10.98
C ALA A 75 13.54 9.74 11.91
N LYS A 76 13.94 9.40 13.13
CA LYS A 76 14.61 10.34 14.05
C LYS A 76 16.11 10.52 13.77
N LEU A 77 16.72 9.72 12.90
CA LEU A 77 18.15 9.70 12.65
C LEU A 77 18.53 10.40 11.34
N GLY A 78 19.69 11.04 11.36
CA GLY A 78 20.32 11.62 10.20
C GLY A 78 19.63 12.86 9.64
N ILE A 79 20.20 13.39 8.56
CA ILE A 79 19.70 14.61 7.89
C ILE A 79 18.36 14.37 7.21
N ALA A 80 18.14 13.20 6.60
CA ALA A 80 16.87 12.87 5.98
C ALA A 80 15.73 12.80 7.01
N GLY A 81 15.98 12.24 8.19
CA GLY A 81 15.02 12.21 9.28
C GLY A 81 14.70 13.61 9.84
N GLU A 82 15.71 14.47 9.97
CA GLU A 82 15.49 15.86 10.37
C GLU A 82 14.59 16.60 9.37
N VAL A 83 14.88 16.49 8.09
CA VAL A 83 14.12 17.12 7.01
C VAL A 83 12.65 16.69 7.01
N VAL A 84 12.37 15.41 7.22
CA VAL A 84 10.99 14.91 7.33
C VAL A 84 10.26 15.50 8.54
N ARG A 85 10.94 15.62 9.70
CA ARG A 85 10.35 16.18 10.93
C ARG A 85 10.17 17.69 10.87
N THR A 86 11.18 18.42 10.39
CA THR A 86 11.17 19.88 10.36
C THR A 86 10.46 20.46 9.15
N ARG A 87 10.24 19.63 8.11
CA ARG A 87 9.68 20.02 6.81
C ARG A 87 10.50 21.10 6.10
N SER A 88 11.78 21.17 6.40
CA SER A 88 12.70 22.19 5.90
C SER A 88 13.81 21.56 5.08
N VAL A 89 14.23 22.26 4.04
CA VAL A 89 15.39 21.88 3.24
C VAL A 89 16.67 22.05 4.06
N VAL A 90 17.62 21.14 3.88
CA VAL A 90 18.94 21.18 4.51
C VAL A 90 20.00 21.07 3.44
N ILE A 91 20.87 22.06 3.35
CA ILE A 91 22.11 22.05 2.55
C ILE A 91 23.30 21.88 3.49
N VAL A 92 24.13 20.90 3.22
CA VAL A 92 25.37 20.62 3.95
C VAL A 92 26.55 20.74 3.01
N GLN A 93 27.46 21.68 3.30
CA GLN A 93 28.62 21.97 2.44
C GLN A 93 29.77 21.01 2.65
N ASP A 94 29.93 20.47 3.86
CA ASP A 94 30.89 19.42 4.22
C ASP A 94 30.21 18.42 5.15
N ALA A 95 29.90 17.22 4.62
CA ALA A 95 29.17 16.20 5.33
C ALA A 95 29.89 15.73 6.61
N TYR A 96 31.22 15.63 6.58
CA TYR A 96 32.00 15.15 7.73
C TYR A 96 32.15 16.20 8.85
N GLN A 97 31.82 17.45 8.61
CA GLN A 97 31.75 18.51 9.62
C GLN A 97 30.37 18.68 10.24
N ASP A 98 29.33 18.08 9.66
CA ASP A 98 27.98 18.15 10.17
C ASP A 98 27.72 17.04 11.21
N PRO A 99 27.39 17.38 12.48
CA PRO A 99 27.19 16.39 13.53
C PRO A 99 26.00 15.46 13.31
N ARG A 100 25.08 15.79 12.39
CA ARG A 100 23.91 14.98 12.03
C ARG A 100 24.26 13.91 11.00
N PHE A 101 25.41 14.06 10.30
CA PHE A 101 25.83 13.11 9.29
C PHE A 101 26.25 11.77 9.91
N ASN A 102 25.71 10.67 9.38
CA ASN A 102 26.13 9.33 9.78
C ASN A 102 27.12 8.74 8.73
N PRO A 103 28.41 8.62 9.05
CA PRO A 103 29.40 8.12 8.10
C PRO A 103 29.38 6.59 7.94
N GLU A 104 28.50 5.88 8.60
CA GLU A 104 28.47 4.41 8.57
C GLU A 104 28.15 3.87 7.18
N ILE A 105 27.20 4.52 6.46
CA ILE A 105 26.86 4.15 5.08
C ILE A 105 28.06 4.36 4.15
N ASP A 106 28.78 5.46 4.30
CA ASP A 106 29.99 5.73 3.52
C ASP A 106 31.06 4.65 3.76
N ARG A 107 31.25 4.21 5.01
CA ARG A 107 32.19 3.13 5.36
C ARG A 107 31.79 1.80 4.76
N GLN A 108 30.52 1.45 4.80
CA GLN A 108 30.02 0.18 4.28
C GLN A 108 30.10 0.11 2.74
N THR A 109 29.83 1.23 2.06
CA THR A 109 29.76 1.30 0.59
C THR A 109 31.09 1.71 -0.05
N GLY A 110 32.08 2.15 0.72
CA GLY A 110 33.32 2.74 0.21
C GLY A 110 33.13 4.10 -0.49
N TYR A 111 31.95 4.71 -0.34
CA TYR A 111 31.64 6.03 -0.89
C TYR A 111 32.11 7.13 0.04
N ARG A 112 32.38 8.31 -0.49
CA ARG A 112 32.71 9.50 0.31
C ARG A 112 31.78 10.64 -0.01
N THR A 113 30.88 10.92 0.91
CA THR A 113 29.99 12.07 0.85
C THR A 113 30.78 13.34 1.17
N ARG A 114 30.71 14.33 0.29
CA ARG A 114 31.34 15.65 0.46
C ARG A 114 30.32 16.69 0.86
N ASN A 115 29.34 16.94 -0.02
CA ASN A 115 28.25 17.86 0.21
C ASN A 115 26.91 17.19 -0.08
N MET A 116 25.82 17.71 0.47
CA MET A 116 24.50 17.19 0.23
C MET A 116 23.41 18.28 0.27
N LEU A 117 22.35 18.02 -0.47
CA LEU A 117 21.08 18.72 -0.41
C LEU A 117 19.99 17.72 -0.10
N THR A 118 19.26 17.92 0.98
CA THR A 118 18.15 17.06 1.38
C THR A 118 16.89 17.88 1.54
N LEU A 119 15.79 17.42 0.96
CA LEU A 119 14.51 18.14 0.99
C LEU A 119 13.35 17.18 1.26
N PRO A 120 12.28 17.65 1.94
CA PRO A 120 11.10 16.86 2.20
C PRO A 120 10.28 16.70 0.92
N LEU A 121 9.70 15.53 0.72
CA LEU A 121 8.69 15.29 -0.30
C LEU A 121 7.31 15.59 0.31
N ILE A 122 6.84 16.82 0.08
CA ILE A 122 5.56 17.31 0.62
C ILE A 122 4.53 17.32 -0.50
N VAL A 123 3.38 16.71 -0.26
CA VAL A 123 2.23 16.72 -1.17
C VAL A 123 1.30 17.91 -0.88
N PRO A 124 0.37 18.28 -1.79
CA PRO A 124 -0.45 19.50 -1.67
C PRO A 124 -1.31 19.59 -0.40
N ASP A 125 -1.67 18.47 0.21
CA ASP A 125 -2.40 18.42 1.48
C ASP A 125 -1.52 18.69 2.72
N GLY A 126 -0.22 18.94 2.51
CA GLY A 126 0.77 19.18 3.56
C GLY A 126 1.36 17.92 4.18
N GLU A 127 1.00 16.74 3.70
CA GLU A 127 1.60 15.49 4.16
C GLU A 127 3.05 15.36 3.68
N VAL A 128 3.97 14.95 4.56
CA VAL A 128 5.33 14.54 4.19
C VAL A 128 5.31 13.05 3.93
N ILE A 129 5.63 12.64 2.69
CA ILE A 129 5.66 11.23 2.28
C ILE A 129 7.08 10.66 2.23
N GLY A 130 8.10 11.50 2.44
CA GLY A 130 9.48 11.08 2.41
C GLY A 130 10.47 12.23 2.28
N ALA A 131 11.67 11.91 1.81
CA ALA A 131 12.73 12.88 1.52
C ALA A 131 13.47 12.51 0.24
N LEU A 132 13.92 13.54 -0.50
CA LEU A 132 14.90 13.42 -1.58
C LEU A 132 16.24 13.88 -1.05
N GLN A 133 17.26 13.03 -1.16
CA GLN A 133 18.63 13.33 -0.77
C GLN A 133 19.56 13.25 -1.98
N LEU A 134 20.33 14.30 -2.19
CA LEU A 134 21.25 14.50 -3.31
C LEU A 134 22.67 14.65 -2.75
N LEU A 135 23.61 13.91 -3.31
CA LEU A 135 24.98 13.85 -2.81
C LEU A 135 25.98 14.25 -3.87
N ASN A 136 27.00 15.02 -3.46
CA ASN A 136 28.17 15.36 -4.24
C ASN A 136 27.84 16.05 -5.57
N LYS A 137 27.35 17.28 -5.52
CA LYS A 137 27.16 18.12 -6.72
C LYS A 137 28.48 18.32 -7.48
N LEU A 138 28.39 18.37 -8.80
CA LEU A 138 29.47 18.62 -9.74
C LEU A 138 29.04 19.72 -10.75
N PRO A 139 29.80 20.81 -10.92
CA PRO A 139 30.95 21.24 -10.10
C PRO A 139 30.49 22.04 -8.88
N GLY A 140 31.23 21.91 -7.79
CA GLY A 140 31.07 22.75 -6.59
C GLY A 140 30.02 22.25 -5.62
N PRO A 141 29.72 23.03 -4.57
CA PRO A 141 28.67 22.72 -3.59
C PRO A 141 27.27 23.10 -4.10
N PHE A 142 26.23 22.59 -3.42
CA PHE A 142 24.84 23.00 -3.65
C PHE A 142 24.62 24.46 -3.24
N ASP A 143 23.78 25.17 -4.00
CA ASP A 143 23.41 26.56 -3.81
C ASP A 143 21.90 26.79 -3.79
N ASP A 144 21.43 28.05 -3.62
CA ASP A 144 20.02 28.42 -3.56
C ASP A 144 19.26 28.10 -4.86
N ARG A 145 19.96 28.09 -6.01
CA ARG A 145 19.36 27.72 -7.30
C ARG A 145 19.07 26.22 -7.33
N ASP A 146 19.98 25.42 -6.78
CA ASP A 146 19.78 23.97 -6.66
C ASP A 146 18.62 23.66 -5.72
N GLU A 147 18.49 24.39 -4.62
CA GLU A 147 17.36 24.27 -3.71
C GLU A 147 16.03 24.51 -4.42
N LEU A 148 15.94 25.58 -5.24
CA LEU A 148 14.75 25.88 -6.02
C LEU A 148 14.41 24.77 -7.02
N LEU A 149 15.39 24.29 -7.79
CA LEU A 149 15.21 23.23 -8.76
C LEU A 149 14.85 21.89 -8.09
N ALA A 150 15.54 21.55 -7.01
CA ALA A 150 15.26 20.35 -6.22
C ALA A 150 13.86 20.42 -5.59
N GLY A 151 13.43 21.58 -5.11
CA GLY A 151 12.09 21.80 -4.58
C GLY A 151 10.99 21.56 -5.61
N ALA A 152 11.16 22.09 -6.83
CA ALA A 152 10.23 21.85 -7.92
C ALA A 152 10.16 20.36 -8.31
N LEU A 153 11.32 19.71 -8.43
CA LEU A 153 11.42 18.29 -8.73
C LEU A 153 10.86 17.43 -7.59
N GLY A 154 11.17 17.76 -6.34
CA GLY A 154 10.68 17.08 -5.15
C GLY A 154 9.16 17.13 -5.03
N SER A 155 8.55 18.27 -5.35
CA SER A 155 7.09 18.41 -5.39
C SER A 155 6.46 17.49 -6.43
N LEU A 156 7.03 17.45 -7.64
CA LEU A 156 6.57 16.54 -8.70
C LEU A 156 6.71 15.08 -8.30
N ILE A 157 7.87 14.69 -7.78
CA ILE A 157 8.16 13.34 -7.29
C ILE A 157 7.15 12.97 -6.20
N GLY A 158 6.94 13.85 -5.23
CA GLY A 158 6.01 13.64 -4.13
C GLY A 158 4.59 13.35 -4.59
N ILE A 159 4.04 14.22 -5.46
CA ILE A 159 2.70 14.05 -6.01
C ILE A 159 2.56 12.72 -6.76
N THR A 160 3.57 12.37 -7.58
CA THR A 160 3.50 11.16 -8.41
C THR A 160 3.61 9.89 -7.57
N ILE A 161 4.47 9.87 -6.56
CA ILE A 161 4.56 8.76 -5.60
C ILE A 161 3.24 8.61 -4.82
N LYS A 162 2.67 9.71 -4.31
CA LYS A 162 1.40 9.66 -3.58
C LYS A 162 0.27 9.12 -4.45
N ARG A 163 0.19 9.59 -5.70
CA ARG A 163 -0.77 9.07 -6.69
C ARG A 163 -0.62 7.56 -6.84
N GLN A 164 0.61 7.06 -7.01
CA GLN A 164 0.84 5.64 -7.20
C GLN A 164 0.45 4.82 -5.97
N ILE A 165 0.80 5.26 -4.77
CA ILE A 165 0.40 4.61 -3.51
C ILE A 165 -1.13 4.53 -3.40
N LEU A 166 -1.84 5.59 -3.78
CA LEU A 166 -3.31 5.61 -3.73
C LEU A 166 -3.93 4.68 -4.78
N LEU A 167 -3.35 4.61 -5.99
CA LEU A 167 -3.82 3.69 -7.03
C LEU A 167 -3.61 2.23 -6.62
N ASP A 168 -2.45 1.89 -6.06
CA ASP A 168 -2.17 0.53 -5.57
C ASP A 168 -3.13 0.12 -4.45
N ALA A 169 -3.38 1.02 -3.51
CA ALA A 169 -4.34 0.79 -2.42
C ALA A 169 -5.79 0.64 -2.93
N ALA A 170 -6.19 1.42 -3.94
CA ALA A 170 -7.51 1.32 -4.56
C ALA A 170 -7.69 -0.01 -5.31
N ALA A 171 -6.68 -0.44 -6.07
CA ALA A 171 -6.69 -1.71 -6.80
C ALA A 171 -6.76 -2.91 -5.85
N GLU A 172 -6.01 -2.89 -4.74
CA GLU A 172 -6.08 -3.96 -3.74
C GLU A 172 -7.43 -4.00 -3.03
N LYS A 173 -8.01 -2.84 -2.71
CA LYS A 173 -9.37 -2.76 -2.15
C LYS A 173 -10.40 -3.36 -3.10
N GLU A 174 -10.36 -2.99 -4.39
CA GLU A 174 -11.27 -3.52 -5.40
C GLU A 174 -11.16 -5.05 -5.55
N ARG A 175 -9.93 -5.56 -5.52
CA ARG A 175 -9.68 -7.00 -5.52
C ARG A 175 -10.29 -7.71 -4.33
N LEU A 176 -10.09 -7.18 -3.12
CA LEU A 176 -10.67 -7.73 -1.89
C LEU A 176 -12.20 -7.71 -1.92
N GLU A 177 -12.80 -6.61 -2.41
CA GLU A 177 -14.25 -6.50 -2.58
C GLU A 177 -14.78 -7.53 -3.59
N HIS A 178 -14.04 -7.78 -4.67
CA HIS A 178 -14.39 -8.81 -5.65
C HIS A 178 -14.39 -10.22 -5.03
N ASP A 179 -13.35 -10.58 -4.28
CA ASP A 179 -13.22 -11.87 -3.62
C ASP A 179 -14.34 -12.10 -2.58
N LEU A 180 -14.68 -11.06 -1.84
CA LEU A 180 -15.83 -11.08 -0.90
C LEU A 180 -17.17 -11.28 -1.60
N ASN A 181 -17.37 -10.65 -2.76
CA ASN A 181 -18.59 -10.83 -3.56
C ASN A 181 -18.72 -12.27 -4.10
N ILE A 182 -17.62 -12.91 -4.48
CA ILE A 182 -17.61 -14.32 -4.86
C ILE A 182 -18.05 -15.19 -3.66
N ALA A 183 -17.47 -14.96 -2.48
CA ALA A 183 -17.83 -15.71 -1.26
C ALA A 183 -19.31 -15.55 -0.93
N ARG A 184 -19.85 -14.32 -1.01
CA ARG A 184 -21.29 -14.03 -0.85
C ARG A 184 -22.15 -14.81 -1.83
N HIS A 185 -21.75 -14.83 -3.09
CA HIS A 185 -22.50 -15.56 -4.13
C HIS A 185 -22.55 -17.04 -3.82
N ILE A 186 -21.45 -17.66 -3.42
CA ILE A 186 -21.37 -19.05 -3.01
C ILE A 186 -22.30 -19.31 -1.82
N GLN A 187 -22.24 -18.50 -0.76
CA GLN A 187 -23.11 -18.65 0.40
C GLN A 187 -24.61 -18.56 0.03
N THR A 188 -24.95 -17.58 -0.79
CA THR A 188 -26.36 -17.39 -1.22
C THR A 188 -26.87 -18.59 -2.01
N GLN A 189 -26.02 -19.21 -2.84
CA GLN A 189 -26.40 -20.40 -3.58
C GLN A 189 -26.59 -21.66 -2.69
N MET A 190 -26.02 -21.65 -1.51
CA MET A 190 -26.18 -22.74 -0.53
C MET A 190 -27.52 -22.67 0.22
N LEU A 191 -28.14 -21.53 0.29
CA LEU A 191 -29.45 -21.40 0.93
C LEU A 191 -30.53 -22.15 0.14
N PRO A 192 -31.62 -22.61 0.79
CA PRO A 192 -32.72 -23.26 0.10
C PRO A 192 -33.30 -22.38 -1.00
N LYS A 193 -33.39 -22.93 -2.22
CA LYS A 193 -33.94 -22.23 -3.40
C LYS A 193 -35.46 -22.34 -3.51
N ALA A 194 -36.02 -23.31 -2.83
CA ALA A 194 -37.47 -23.56 -2.79
C ALA A 194 -37.89 -23.82 -1.36
N GLN A 195 -39.15 -23.49 -1.07
CA GLN A 195 -39.78 -23.79 0.20
C GLN A 195 -40.32 -25.20 0.18
N PRO A 196 -40.25 -25.92 1.31
CA PRO A 196 -40.77 -27.29 1.36
C PRO A 196 -42.30 -27.29 1.41
N GLU A 197 -42.92 -28.17 0.65
CA GLU A 197 -44.38 -28.38 0.71
C GLU A 197 -44.68 -29.44 1.74
N VAL A 198 -45.37 -29.04 2.82
CA VAL A 198 -45.83 -29.94 3.90
C VAL A 198 -47.31 -29.72 4.12
N ALA A 199 -48.10 -30.80 4.02
CA ALA A 199 -49.57 -30.70 4.16
C ALA A 199 -49.97 -30.10 5.52
N GLY A 200 -50.75 -29.03 5.48
CA GLY A 200 -51.23 -28.32 6.68
C GLY A 200 -50.27 -27.23 7.22
N PHE A 201 -49.15 -27.01 6.56
CA PHE A 201 -48.16 -25.97 6.96
C PHE A 201 -47.82 -25.07 5.80
N ASP A 202 -47.67 -23.79 6.10
CA ASP A 202 -47.04 -22.78 5.23
C ASP A 202 -45.68 -22.43 5.80
N ILE A 203 -44.61 -22.70 5.02
CA ILE A 203 -43.21 -22.64 5.48
C ILE A 203 -42.46 -21.69 4.58
N ALA A 204 -41.84 -20.65 5.18
CA ALA A 204 -40.98 -19.70 4.49
C ALA A 204 -39.68 -19.50 5.26
N GLY A 205 -38.59 -19.28 4.52
CA GLY A 205 -37.30 -18.93 5.06
C GLY A 205 -36.65 -17.80 4.27
N TRP A 206 -35.98 -16.91 4.98
CA TRP A 206 -35.32 -15.77 4.43
C TRP A 206 -34.02 -15.49 5.22
N ASN A 207 -32.98 -15.01 4.53
CA ASN A 207 -31.72 -14.60 5.10
C ASN A 207 -31.22 -13.38 4.38
N GLN A 208 -30.74 -12.38 5.13
CA GLN A 208 -30.10 -11.19 4.62
C GLN A 208 -28.85 -10.89 5.46
N PRO A 209 -27.64 -11.19 4.95
CA PRO A 209 -26.40 -10.82 5.63
C PRO A 209 -26.31 -9.32 5.86
N ALA A 210 -25.80 -8.90 7.03
CA ALA A 210 -25.55 -7.49 7.35
C ALA A 210 -24.35 -6.94 6.57
N ASP A 211 -23.34 -7.79 6.34
CA ASP A 211 -22.15 -7.50 5.55
C ASP A 211 -22.17 -8.25 4.20
N GLN A 212 -21.04 -8.27 3.50
CA GLN A 212 -20.87 -8.99 2.25
C GLN A 212 -21.01 -10.51 2.45
N THR A 213 -20.62 -11.05 3.62
CA THR A 213 -20.83 -12.45 4.03
C THR A 213 -21.44 -12.49 5.44
N GLY A 214 -22.25 -13.50 5.74
CA GLY A 214 -22.93 -13.62 7.02
C GLY A 214 -22.57 -14.88 7.80
N GLY A 215 -22.60 -14.80 9.13
CA GLY A 215 -22.52 -15.94 10.04
C GLY A 215 -23.83 -16.75 10.14
N ASP A 216 -24.93 -16.21 9.62
CA ASP A 216 -26.24 -16.83 9.67
C ASP A 216 -26.51 -17.76 8.49
N CYS A 217 -27.14 -18.90 8.75
CA CYS A 217 -27.71 -19.72 7.70
C CYS A 217 -28.97 -20.50 8.18
N TYR A 218 -29.77 -20.94 7.21
CA TYR A 218 -30.87 -21.88 7.48
C TYR A 218 -30.88 -22.98 6.41
N SER A 219 -31.52 -24.11 6.74
CA SER A 219 -31.76 -25.20 5.80
C SER A 219 -32.99 -25.98 6.16
N PHE A 220 -33.63 -26.53 5.15
CA PHE A 220 -34.67 -27.56 5.26
C PHE A 220 -34.04 -28.92 5.05
N LEU A 221 -34.29 -29.86 5.96
CA LEU A 221 -33.64 -31.17 5.98
C LEU A 221 -34.74 -32.26 5.83
N PRO A 222 -34.90 -32.89 4.66
CA PRO A 222 -35.72 -34.07 4.54
C PRO A 222 -35.19 -35.19 5.45
N LEU A 223 -36.02 -35.72 6.35
CA LEU A 223 -35.64 -36.77 7.28
C LEU A 223 -36.39 -38.05 6.95
N PRO A 224 -35.92 -39.24 7.43
CA PRO A 224 -36.62 -40.52 7.26
C PRO A 224 -38.05 -40.44 7.83
N GLY A 225 -38.97 -41.22 7.25
CA GLY A 225 -40.38 -41.25 7.68
C GLY A 225 -41.22 -40.09 7.22
N GLY A 226 -40.75 -39.26 6.26
CA GLY A 226 -41.49 -38.11 5.74
C GLY A 226 -41.46 -36.88 6.66
N GLN A 227 -40.58 -36.88 7.64
CA GLN A 227 -40.36 -35.74 8.54
C GLN A 227 -39.54 -34.65 7.87
N LEU A 228 -39.74 -33.42 8.29
CA LEU A 228 -38.97 -32.26 7.87
C LEU A 228 -38.23 -31.64 9.08
N GLY A 229 -36.91 -31.61 8.99
CA GLY A 229 -36.06 -30.92 9.95
C GLY A 229 -35.76 -29.45 9.53
N PHE A 230 -35.60 -28.59 10.52
CA PHE A 230 -35.18 -27.19 10.34
C PHE A 230 -33.83 -26.99 10.98
N LEU A 231 -32.92 -26.44 10.23
CA LEU A 231 -31.62 -25.96 10.72
C LEU A 231 -31.59 -24.43 10.68
N ILE A 232 -31.30 -23.82 11.82
CA ILE A 232 -30.96 -22.40 11.93
C ILE A 232 -29.64 -22.37 12.66
N ALA A 233 -28.63 -21.70 12.09
CA ALA A 233 -27.32 -21.55 12.68
C ALA A 233 -26.85 -20.10 12.58
N ASP A 234 -26.18 -19.64 13.64
CA ASP A 234 -25.57 -18.34 13.77
C ASP A 234 -24.15 -18.53 14.32
N ALA A 235 -23.14 -18.11 13.58
CA ALA A 235 -21.74 -18.11 14.01
C ALA A 235 -21.35 -16.72 14.50
N SER A 236 -20.93 -16.62 15.75
CA SER A 236 -20.55 -15.34 16.38
C SER A 236 -19.48 -14.59 15.61
N GLY A 237 -19.69 -13.29 15.39
CA GLY A 237 -18.80 -12.41 14.65
C GLY A 237 -19.30 -12.09 13.23
N HIS A 238 -18.45 -11.45 12.43
CA HIS A 238 -18.78 -11.02 11.06
C HIS A 238 -17.62 -11.33 10.09
N GLY A 239 -17.93 -11.28 8.79
CA GLY A 239 -16.93 -11.51 7.72
C GLY A 239 -16.77 -12.98 7.35
N ILE A 240 -15.66 -13.30 6.67
CA ILE A 240 -15.41 -14.62 6.05
C ILE A 240 -15.31 -15.76 7.07
N GLY A 241 -14.70 -15.54 8.24
CA GLY A 241 -14.48 -16.58 9.24
C GLY A 241 -15.79 -17.26 9.69
N PRO A 242 -16.74 -16.54 10.29
CA PRO A 242 -18.07 -17.05 10.65
C PRO A 242 -18.82 -17.66 9.44
N ALA A 243 -18.71 -17.02 8.28
CA ALA A 243 -19.32 -17.50 7.05
C ALA A 243 -18.86 -18.90 6.63
N LEU A 244 -17.57 -19.18 6.77
CA LEU A 244 -16.99 -20.51 6.48
C LEU A 244 -17.42 -21.55 7.51
N VAL A 245 -17.40 -21.19 8.80
CA VAL A 245 -17.81 -22.10 9.89
C VAL A 245 -19.25 -22.54 9.71
N VAL A 246 -20.18 -21.58 9.52
CA VAL A 246 -21.60 -21.91 9.36
C VAL A 246 -21.88 -22.72 8.10
N THR A 247 -21.17 -22.45 7.02
CA THR A 247 -21.25 -23.22 5.77
C THR A 247 -20.82 -24.67 5.97
N GLN A 248 -19.72 -24.89 6.69
CA GLN A 248 -19.21 -26.21 7.01
C GLN A 248 -20.15 -26.98 7.92
N CYS A 249 -20.63 -26.37 9.01
CA CYS A 249 -21.60 -26.96 9.93
C CYS A 249 -22.88 -27.37 9.19
N ARG A 250 -23.41 -26.49 8.34
CA ARG A 250 -24.59 -26.79 7.51
C ARG A 250 -24.37 -27.99 6.61
N ALA A 251 -23.22 -28.08 5.93
CA ALA A 251 -22.90 -29.19 5.04
C ALA A 251 -22.81 -30.51 5.80
N MET A 252 -22.17 -30.53 6.96
CA MET A 252 -22.05 -31.71 7.83
C MET A 252 -23.42 -32.19 8.33
N ILE A 253 -24.22 -31.29 8.88
CA ILE A 253 -25.57 -31.61 9.41
C ILE A 253 -26.45 -32.15 8.28
N ARG A 254 -26.42 -31.54 7.09
CA ARG A 254 -27.17 -32.00 5.94
C ARG A 254 -26.77 -33.41 5.48
N ALA A 255 -25.46 -33.72 5.48
CA ALA A 255 -24.97 -35.04 5.14
C ALA A 255 -25.43 -36.08 6.18
N LEU A 256 -25.29 -35.81 7.47
CA LEU A 256 -25.71 -36.70 8.54
C LEU A 256 -27.22 -36.96 8.52
N ALA A 257 -28.03 -35.94 8.36
CA ALA A 257 -29.50 -36.07 8.23
C ALA A 257 -29.89 -36.95 7.01
N GLY A 258 -29.22 -36.79 5.88
CA GLY A 258 -29.44 -37.64 4.69
C GLY A 258 -29.10 -39.10 4.87
N HIS A 259 -28.24 -39.45 5.82
CA HIS A 259 -27.89 -40.82 6.18
C HIS A 259 -28.76 -41.40 7.31
N GLY A 260 -29.81 -40.71 7.75
CA GLY A 260 -30.74 -41.21 8.76
C GLY A 260 -30.16 -41.22 10.19
N VAL A 261 -29.15 -40.43 10.47
CA VAL A 261 -28.67 -40.25 11.86
C VAL A 261 -29.71 -39.49 12.65
N ASP A 262 -29.98 -39.93 13.89
CA ASP A 262 -30.94 -39.26 14.77
C ASP A 262 -30.47 -37.80 15.05
N MET A 263 -31.42 -36.86 14.97
CA MET A 263 -31.12 -35.44 15.23
C MET A 263 -30.60 -35.19 16.64
N ALA A 264 -31.03 -36.03 17.63
CA ALA A 264 -30.52 -35.97 19.00
C ALA A 264 -29.03 -36.35 19.07
N ASP A 265 -28.60 -37.32 18.29
CA ASP A 265 -27.20 -37.75 18.20
C ASP A 265 -26.32 -36.70 17.48
N ILE A 266 -26.86 -35.97 16.51
CA ILE A 266 -26.21 -34.86 15.83
C ILE A 266 -25.97 -33.70 16.77
N ALA A 267 -26.96 -33.35 17.62
CA ALA A 267 -26.92 -32.23 18.56
C ALA A 267 -26.01 -32.51 19.79
N GLY A 268 -25.79 -33.78 20.13
CA GLY A 268 -24.96 -34.19 21.28
C GLY A 268 -23.48 -34.48 20.96
N ARG A 269 -23.09 -34.39 19.71
CA ARG A 269 -21.72 -34.55 19.21
C ARG A 269 -21.12 -33.24 18.73
#